data_d0f8d3c8a38b14c16eb771faa8091e81
#
_entry.id   d0f8d3c8a38b14c16eb771faa8091e81
#
_cell.length_a   1.000
_cell.length_b   1.000
_cell.length_c   1.000
_cell.angle_alpha   90.00
_cell.angle_beta   90.00
_cell.angle_gamma   90.00
#
_symmetry.space_group_name_H-M   'P 1'
#
loop_
_entity.id
_entity.type
_entity.pdbx_description
1 polymer ?
#
loop_
_entity_poly.entity_id
_entity_poly.type
_entity_poly.pdbx_seq_one_letter_code
_entity_poly.pdbx_strand_id
1 'polypeptide(L)'
;PPDGVDLADCEKAQAEMRNLRWSYLNEDYYKGVNDTWITGGCMDGIIREMGYRLVLQKGEFSEKHAPGSELYANITLQNLGYAPPFNPRKVELILRSKDGKTTYVASLPDDPRKWQPYKSATINAKVALPTDLAVGDYNLYLYLPDPEDSIHDRPEYAIRLGNKDCWEAETGYNDLNIDIQVSASS
;
A
#
# COMPACT_ATOMS: atom_id res chain seq x y z
N PRO A 1 -25.41 24.22 8.33
CA PRO A 1 -26.79 23.82 8.59
C PRO A 1 -27.36 24.70 9.69
N PRO A 2 -28.69 24.94 9.69
CA PRO A 2 -29.28 25.59 10.81
C PRO A 2 -28.99 24.77 12.08
N ASP A 3 -28.79 25.47 13.21
CA ASP A 3 -28.50 24.87 14.51
C ASP A 3 -29.36 23.62 14.76
N GLY A 4 -28.73 22.50 15.07
CA GLY A 4 -29.40 21.26 15.46
C GLY A 4 -29.52 20.17 14.40
N VAL A 5 -28.74 20.21 13.30
CA VAL A 5 -28.67 19.06 12.39
C VAL A 5 -27.68 18.04 12.93
N ASP A 6 -28.19 17.11 13.72
CA ASP A 6 -27.45 15.94 14.25
C ASP A 6 -26.72 15.07 13.18
N LEU A 7 -26.95 15.32 11.88
CA LEU A 7 -26.33 14.60 10.76
C LEU A 7 -24.85 14.94 10.57
N ALA A 8 -24.39 16.06 11.14
CA ALA A 8 -23.01 16.52 10.98
C ALA A 8 -22.14 16.20 12.21
N ASP A 9 -22.65 15.51 13.23
CA ASP A 9 -21.83 15.10 14.35
C ASP A 9 -20.77 14.06 13.94
N CYS A 10 -19.73 13.90 14.75
CA CYS A 10 -18.59 13.03 14.46
C CYS A 10 -19.00 11.60 14.18
N GLU A 11 -19.89 11.03 14.98
CA GLU A 11 -20.27 9.62 14.89
C GLU A 11 -21.02 9.34 13.58
N LYS A 12 -22.02 10.17 13.27
CA LYS A 12 -22.83 10.01 12.06
C LYS A 12 -22.02 10.32 10.81
N ALA A 13 -21.22 11.41 10.82
CA ALA A 13 -20.38 11.78 9.69
C ALA A 13 -19.37 10.67 9.36
N GLN A 14 -18.66 10.12 10.34
CA GLN A 14 -17.73 9.01 10.10
C GLN A 14 -18.43 7.74 9.64
N ALA A 15 -19.62 7.43 10.18
CA ALA A 15 -20.41 6.28 9.72
C ALA A 15 -20.84 6.43 8.27
N GLU A 16 -21.27 7.64 7.86
CA GLU A 16 -21.65 7.96 6.49
C GLU A 16 -20.44 7.89 5.54
N MET A 17 -19.30 8.47 5.92
CA MET A 17 -18.06 8.41 5.15
C MET A 17 -17.60 6.97 4.89
N ARG A 18 -17.74 6.10 5.90
CA ARG A 18 -17.46 4.65 5.76
C ARG A 18 -18.43 3.98 4.80
N ASN A 19 -19.72 4.23 4.97
CA ASN A 19 -20.76 3.61 4.15
C ASN A 19 -20.69 4.04 2.68
N LEU A 20 -20.40 5.32 2.45
CA LEU A 20 -20.33 5.92 1.11
C LEU A 20 -18.92 5.89 0.51
N ARG A 21 -17.93 5.36 1.24
CA ARG A 21 -16.54 5.20 0.78
C ARG A 21 -15.91 6.50 0.31
N TRP A 22 -15.90 7.49 1.17
CA TRP A 22 -15.37 8.82 0.85
C TRP A 22 -13.87 8.76 0.54
N SER A 23 -13.48 9.34 -0.59
CA SER A 23 -12.09 9.36 -1.06
C SER A 23 -11.43 10.72 -0.91
N TYR A 24 -12.20 11.78 -0.82
CA TYR A 24 -11.71 13.14 -0.64
C TYR A 24 -12.73 14.00 0.09
N LEU A 25 -12.25 15.10 0.68
CA LEU A 25 -13.05 16.12 1.35
C LEU A 25 -12.67 17.49 0.77
N ASN A 26 -13.66 18.33 0.47
CA ASN A 26 -13.41 19.72 0.15
C ASN A 26 -13.18 20.50 1.46
N GLU A 27 -11.94 20.91 1.73
CA GLU A 27 -11.55 21.65 2.91
C GLU A 27 -12.22 23.04 2.98
N ASP A 28 -12.48 23.64 1.83
CA ASP A 28 -13.16 24.95 1.70
C ASP A 28 -14.70 24.84 1.69
N TYR A 29 -15.24 23.67 1.98
CA TYR A 29 -16.67 23.49 2.13
C TYR A 29 -17.21 24.23 3.36
N TYR A 30 -18.52 24.20 3.58
CA TYR A 30 -19.19 24.96 4.64
C TYR A 30 -18.52 24.74 6.01
N LYS A 31 -17.88 25.80 6.52
CA LYS A 31 -17.08 25.73 7.76
C LYS A 31 -17.89 25.29 8.97
N GLY A 32 -19.20 25.64 9.03
CA GLY A 32 -20.06 25.19 10.12
C GLY A 32 -20.16 23.66 10.28
N VAL A 33 -19.88 22.88 9.22
CA VAL A 33 -19.76 21.42 9.28
C VAL A 33 -18.35 21.01 9.66
N ASN A 34 -17.34 21.52 8.93
CA ASN A 34 -15.94 21.16 9.18
C ASN A 34 -15.49 21.53 10.61
N ASP A 35 -15.89 22.70 11.10
CA ASP A 35 -15.58 23.16 12.45
C ASP A 35 -16.23 22.26 13.52
N THR A 36 -17.39 21.67 13.25
CA THR A 36 -18.03 20.69 14.14
C THR A 36 -17.16 19.44 14.30
N TRP A 37 -16.49 18.98 13.26
CA TRP A 37 -15.59 17.83 13.32
C TRP A 37 -14.26 18.15 14.03
N ILE A 38 -13.78 19.40 13.89
CA ILE A 38 -12.61 19.89 14.63
C ILE A 38 -12.94 19.97 16.13
N THR A 39 -14.03 20.64 16.49
CA THR A 39 -14.44 20.82 17.90
C THR A 39 -14.89 19.50 18.54
N GLY A 40 -15.48 18.60 17.76
CA GLY A 40 -15.83 17.24 18.18
C GLY A 40 -14.64 16.29 18.30
N GLY A 41 -13.44 16.71 17.84
CA GLY A 41 -12.20 15.96 17.96
C GLY A 41 -12.05 14.78 16.97
N CYS A 42 -12.88 14.70 15.93
CA CYS A 42 -12.81 13.60 14.95
C CYS A 42 -12.13 13.97 13.63
N MET A 43 -11.82 15.23 13.37
CA MET A 43 -11.23 15.67 12.10
C MET A 43 -9.94 14.92 11.76
N ASP A 44 -9.03 14.74 12.71
CA ASP A 44 -7.79 13.99 12.48
C ASP A 44 -8.03 12.53 12.08
N GLY A 45 -9.06 11.91 12.68
CA GLY A 45 -9.50 10.57 12.30
C GLY A 45 -10.06 10.53 10.88
N ILE A 46 -10.91 11.48 10.52
CA ILE A 46 -11.48 11.63 9.19
C ILE A 46 -10.38 11.80 8.14
N ILE A 47 -9.42 12.71 8.36
CA ILE A 47 -8.29 12.94 7.44
C ILE A 47 -7.45 11.67 7.29
N ARG A 48 -7.21 10.95 8.39
CA ARG A 48 -6.40 9.73 8.38
C ARG A 48 -7.04 8.58 7.61
N GLU A 49 -8.35 8.45 7.67
CA GLU A 49 -9.11 7.36 7.04
C GLU A 49 -9.65 7.75 5.65
N MET A 50 -9.53 9.00 5.23
CA MET A 50 -10.00 9.46 3.93
C MET A 50 -9.32 8.73 2.79
N GLY A 51 -10.12 8.19 1.85
CA GLY A 51 -9.63 7.35 0.78
C GLY A 51 -9.14 5.99 1.30
N TYR A 52 -7.98 5.54 0.84
CA TYR A 52 -7.37 4.29 1.28
C TYR A 52 -6.22 4.53 2.27
N ARG A 53 -6.05 3.57 3.18
CA ARG A 53 -4.90 3.50 4.09
C ARG A 53 -4.44 2.05 4.19
N LEU A 54 -3.50 1.67 3.36
CA LEU A 54 -2.98 0.31 3.30
C LEU A 54 -1.89 0.12 4.35
N VAL A 55 -2.01 -0.94 5.14
CA VAL A 55 -1.06 -1.28 6.20
C VAL A 55 -0.64 -2.74 6.04
N LEU A 56 0.68 -2.98 5.99
CA LEU A 56 1.25 -4.32 6.00
C LEU A 56 1.01 -4.96 7.37
N GLN A 57 0.38 -6.13 7.37
CA GLN A 57 0.11 -6.91 8.57
C GLN A 57 1.10 -8.06 8.74
N LYS A 58 1.40 -8.76 7.65
CA LYS A 58 2.24 -9.94 7.64
C LYS A 58 2.87 -10.17 6.27
N GLY A 59 4.10 -10.66 6.25
CA GLY A 59 4.77 -11.19 5.07
C GLY A 59 5.40 -12.54 5.39
N GLU A 60 5.21 -13.53 4.51
CA GLU A 60 5.84 -14.85 4.57
C GLU A 60 6.45 -15.12 3.21
N PHE A 61 7.73 -15.46 3.20
CA PHE A 61 8.50 -15.68 1.99
C PHE A 61 9.37 -16.92 2.14
N SER A 62 9.66 -17.61 1.04
CA SER A 62 10.73 -18.59 1.04
C SER A 62 12.09 -17.87 1.07
N GLU A 63 13.01 -18.36 1.89
CA GLU A 63 14.24 -17.62 2.22
C GLU A 63 15.45 -17.95 1.32
N LYS A 64 15.50 -19.18 0.79
CA LYS A 64 16.66 -19.69 0.04
C LYS A 64 16.26 -20.09 -1.36
N HIS A 65 16.99 -19.56 -2.32
CA HIS A 65 16.69 -19.73 -3.74
C HIS A 65 17.94 -20.02 -4.54
N ALA A 66 17.73 -20.57 -5.75
CA ALA A 66 18.71 -20.61 -6.80
C ALA A 66 18.22 -19.75 -8.00
N PRO A 67 19.11 -19.27 -8.88
CA PRO A 67 18.70 -18.68 -10.15
C PRO A 67 17.77 -19.62 -10.90
N GLY A 68 16.66 -19.11 -11.45
CA GLY A 68 15.65 -19.89 -12.14
C GLY A 68 14.65 -20.65 -11.24
N SER A 69 14.78 -20.57 -9.89
CA SER A 69 13.82 -21.17 -8.98
C SER A 69 12.57 -20.31 -8.80
N GLU A 70 11.58 -20.81 -8.05
CA GLU A 70 10.40 -20.03 -7.66
C GLU A 70 10.59 -19.41 -6.27
N LEU A 71 10.25 -18.11 -6.13
CA LEU A 71 10.07 -17.43 -4.87
C LEU A 71 8.59 -17.48 -4.50
N TYR A 72 8.26 -18.02 -3.34
CA TYR A 72 6.93 -17.95 -2.78
C TYR A 72 6.78 -16.69 -1.92
N ALA A 73 5.72 -15.92 -2.16
CA ALA A 73 5.38 -14.70 -1.42
C ALA A 73 3.92 -14.76 -0.95
N ASN A 74 3.69 -14.57 0.35
CA ASN A 74 2.37 -14.40 0.94
C ASN A 74 2.39 -13.10 1.74
N ILE A 75 1.71 -12.06 1.24
CA ILE A 75 1.70 -10.72 1.85
C ILE A 75 0.27 -10.39 2.24
N THR A 76 0.03 -10.13 3.52
CA THR A 76 -1.27 -9.69 4.01
C THR A 76 -1.25 -8.20 4.32
N LEU A 77 -2.12 -7.47 3.66
CA LEU A 77 -2.38 -6.04 3.87
C LEU A 77 -3.76 -5.85 4.49
N GLN A 78 -3.96 -4.75 5.19
CA GLN A 78 -5.29 -4.30 5.61
C GLN A 78 -5.50 -2.87 5.12
N ASN A 79 -6.68 -2.61 4.56
CA ASN A 79 -7.10 -1.26 4.24
C ASN A 79 -7.83 -0.66 5.44
N LEU A 80 -7.24 0.34 6.10
CA LEU A 80 -7.81 1.06 7.24
C LEU A 80 -8.49 2.38 6.83
N GLY A 81 -8.61 2.64 5.53
CA GLY A 81 -9.29 3.82 5.01
C GLY A 81 -10.75 3.57 4.68
N TYR A 82 -11.49 4.62 4.34
CA TYR A 82 -12.91 4.56 3.98
C TYR A 82 -13.16 3.94 2.61
N ALA A 83 -12.19 3.97 1.71
CA ALA A 83 -12.33 3.51 0.33
C ALA A 83 -11.14 2.63 -0.12
N PRO A 84 -11.28 1.77 -1.13
CA PRO A 84 -10.13 1.23 -1.84
C PRO A 84 -9.53 2.27 -2.79
N PRO A 85 -8.35 2.04 -3.37
CA PRO A 85 -7.84 2.84 -4.49
C PRO A 85 -8.87 2.91 -5.62
N PHE A 86 -9.09 4.10 -6.17
CA PHE A 86 -10.06 4.30 -7.24
C PHE A 86 -9.48 3.89 -8.61
N ASN A 87 -8.25 4.34 -8.88
CA ASN A 87 -7.55 4.02 -10.12
C ASN A 87 -6.84 2.66 -10.02
N PRO A 88 -6.65 1.96 -11.15
CA PRO A 88 -5.81 0.76 -11.17
C PRO A 88 -4.41 1.08 -10.63
N ARG A 89 -3.78 0.09 -10.04
CA ARG A 89 -2.38 0.16 -9.60
C ARG A 89 -1.71 -1.16 -9.95
N LYS A 90 -0.47 -1.07 -10.44
CA LYS A 90 0.37 -2.25 -10.54
C LYS A 90 0.77 -2.69 -9.13
N VAL A 91 0.93 -3.97 -8.93
CA VAL A 91 1.48 -4.55 -7.70
C VAL A 91 2.75 -5.25 -8.09
N GLU A 92 3.87 -4.81 -7.55
CA GLU A 92 5.18 -5.30 -7.94
C GLU A 92 5.98 -5.68 -6.69
N LEU A 93 6.62 -6.85 -6.77
CA LEU A 93 7.61 -7.29 -5.79
C LEU A 93 8.99 -6.95 -6.34
N ILE A 94 9.74 -6.18 -5.58
CA ILE A 94 11.09 -5.76 -5.95
C ILE A 94 12.11 -6.58 -5.16
N LEU A 95 13.05 -7.19 -5.85
CA LEU A 95 14.22 -7.82 -5.28
C LEU A 95 15.42 -6.95 -5.60
N ARG A 96 16.03 -6.32 -4.59
CA ARG A 96 17.22 -5.50 -4.76
C ARG A 96 18.39 -6.10 -3.99
N SER A 97 19.51 -6.36 -4.70
CA SER A 97 20.73 -6.87 -4.07
C SER A 97 21.23 -5.89 -2.99
N LYS A 98 21.80 -6.41 -1.89
CA LYS A 98 22.29 -5.58 -0.80
C LYS A 98 23.39 -4.61 -1.19
N ASP A 99 24.14 -4.91 -2.28
CA ASP A 99 25.14 -3.99 -2.85
C ASP A 99 24.51 -2.95 -3.81
N GLY A 100 23.19 -3.00 -4.02
CA GLY A 100 22.43 -2.06 -4.85
C GLY A 100 22.64 -2.18 -6.35
N LYS A 101 23.41 -3.17 -6.84
CA LYS A 101 23.76 -3.26 -8.28
C LYS A 101 22.72 -3.97 -9.13
N THR A 102 21.92 -4.85 -8.51
CA THR A 102 20.94 -5.66 -9.21
C THR A 102 19.55 -5.39 -8.62
N THR A 103 18.61 -5.08 -9.50
CA THR A 103 17.18 -4.97 -9.14
C THR A 103 16.39 -5.83 -10.11
N TYR A 104 15.55 -6.68 -9.55
CA TYR A 104 14.59 -7.48 -10.31
C TYR A 104 13.18 -7.09 -9.89
N VAL A 105 12.30 -6.91 -10.88
CA VAL A 105 10.90 -6.52 -10.70
C VAL A 105 10.01 -7.66 -11.12
N ALA A 106 9.16 -8.13 -10.21
CA ALA A 106 8.16 -9.14 -10.49
C ALA A 106 6.76 -8.53 -10.39
N SER A 107 6.00 -8.53 -11.49
CA SER A 107 4.61 -8.10 -11.48
C SER A 107 3.73 -9.18 -10.84
N LEU A 108 2.84 -8.75 -9.94
CA LEU A 108 1.88 -9.59 -9.26
C LEU A 108 0.47 -9.32 -9.82
N PRO A 109 -0.41 -10.36 -9.90
CA PRO A 109 -1.71 -10.25 -10.58
C PRO A 109 -2.79 -9.55 -9.77
N ASP A 110 -2.47 -9.01 -8.60
CA ASP A 110 -3.43 -8.42 -7.70
C ASP A 110 -3.94 -7.05 -8.16
N ASP A 111 -5.16 -6.73 -7.78
CA ASP A 111 -5.80 -5.45 -8.10
C ASP A 111 -6.17 -4.72 -6.80
N PRO A 112 -5.44 -3.66 -6.42
CA PRO A 112 -5.70 -2.89 -5.20
C PRO A 112 -7.10 -2.29 -5.10
N ARG A 113 -7.82 -2.11 -6.20
CA ARG A 113 -9.23 -1.66 -6.18
C ARG A 113 -10.17 -2.65 -5.49
N LYS A 114 -9.74 -3.92 -5.34
CA LYS A 114 -10.47 -4.98 -4.63
C LYS A 114 -10.15 -5.04 -3.14
N TRP A 115 -9.16 -4.29 -2.66
CA TRP A 115 -8.76 -4.27 -1.25
C TRP A 115 -9.71 -3.39 -0.45
N GLN A 116 -10.81 -4.02 -0.02
CA GLN A 116 -11.96 -3.34 0.57
C GLN A 116 -11.65 -2.71 1.93
N PRO A 117 -12.32 -1.59 2.28
CA PRO A 117 -12.20 -0.94 3.59
C PRO A 117 -12.40 -1.93 4.74
N TYR A 118 -11.56 -1.80 5.76
CA TYR A 118 -11.57 -2.60 6.99
C TYR A 118 -11.46 -4.12 6.76
N LYS A 119 -11.00 -4.53 5.59
CA LYS A 119 -10.76 -5.93 5.24
C LYS A 119 -9.28 -6.17 5.02
N SER A 120 -8.86 -7.39 5.34
CA SER A 120 -7.54 -7.87 4.92
C SER A 120 -7.59 -8.31 3.46
N ALA A 121 -6.52 -8.04 2.75
CA ALA A 121 -6.24 -8.54 1.41
C ALA A 121 -4.95 -9.35 1.46
N THR A 122 -4.94 -10.51 0.85
CA THR A 122 -3.77 -11.39 0.82
C THR A 122 -3.30 -11.57 -0.61
N ILE A 123 -2.07 -11.18 -0.86
CA ILE A 123 -1.35 -11.43 -2.10
C ILE A 123 -0.64 -12.76 -1.95
N ASN A 124 -1.02 -13.74 -2.76
CA ASN A 124 -0.36 -15.04 -2.85
C ASN A 124 0.29 -15.14 -4.21
N ALA A 125 1.60 -15.14 -4.26
CA ALA A 125 2.33 -15.18 -5.51
C ALA A 125 3.43 -16.23 -5.49
N LYS A 126 3.64 -16.83 -6.67
CA LYS A 126 4.83 -17.58 -7.03
C LYS A 126 5.55 -16.79 -8.11
N VAL A 127 6.72 -16.31 -7.80
CA VAL A 127 7.55 -15.49 -8.68
C VAL A 127 8.65 -16.35 -9.26
N ALA A 128 8.67 -16.54 -10.57
CA ALA A 128 9.78 -17.23 -11.24
C ALA A 128 10.99 -16.29 -11.25
N LEU A 129 12.03 -16.65 -10.54
CA LEU A 129 13.28 -15.91 -10.54
C LEU A 129 14.02 -16.11 -11.88
N PRO A 130 14.70 -15.07 -12.42
CA PRO A 130 15.50 -15.21 -13.63
C PRO A 130 16.59 -16.25 -13.48
N THR A 131 16.88 -16.98 -14.55
CA THR A 131 17.97 -17.98 -14.59
C THR A 131 19.35 -17.36 -14.50
N ASP A 132 19.47 -16.07 -14.83
CA ASP A 132 20.66 -15.24 -14.77
C ASP A 132 20.69 -14.31 -13.56
N LEU A 133 19.75 -14.48 -12.60
CA LEU A 133 19.76 -13.68 -11.36
C LEU A 133 21.08 -13.91 -10.62
N ALA A 134 21.77 -12.82 -10.30
CA ALA A 134 23.06 -12.90 -9.62
C ALA A 134 22.92 -13.57 -8.23
N VAL A 135 23.88 -14.40 -7.86
CA VAL A 135 23.96 -14.96 -6.51
C VAL A 135 24.26 -13.86 -5.50
N GLY A 136 23.66 -13.94 -4.32
CA GLY A 136 23.83 -12.92 -3.28
C GLY A 136 22.60 -12.78 -2.39
N ASP A 137 22.66 -11.81 -1.48
CA ASP A 137 21.55 -11.47 -0.60
C ASP A 137 20.76 -10.31 -1.18
N TYR A 138 19.42 -10.41 -1.10
CA TYR A 138 18.46 -9.44 -1.62
C TYR A 138 17.50 -8.99 -0.54
N ASN A 139 17.19 -7.69 -0.53
CA ASN A 139 16.07 -7.12 0.22
C ASN A 139 14.81 -7.15 -0.66
N LEU A 140 13.66 -7.38 -0.02
CA LEU A 140 12.35 -7.39 -0.68
C LEU A 140 11.56 -6.13 -0.38
N TYR A 141 10.93 -5.58 -1.43
CA TYR A 141 10.06 -4.40 -1.32
C TYR A 141 8.74 -4.66 -2.03
N LEU A 142 7.68 -4.07 -1.51
CA LEU A 142 6.41 -3.94 -2.23
C LEU A 142 6.35 -2.59 -2.91
N TYR A 143 6.09 -2.58 -4.22
CA TYR A 143 5.95 -1.38 -5.01
C TYR A 143 4.56 -1.31 -5.63
N LEU A 144 3.90 -0.18 -5.45
CA LEU A 144 2.55 0.07 -5.93
C LEU A 144 2.55 1.36 -6.77
N PRO A 145 3.20 1.31 -7.96
CA PRO A 145 3.36 2.48 -8.82
C PRO A 145 2.06 2.90 -9.49
N ASP A 146 2.09 4.05 -10.13
CA ASP A 146 1.06 4.40 -11.09
C ASP A 146 1.14 3.47 -12.31
N PRO A 147 0.02 3.06 -12.92
CA PRO A 147 0.02 2.19 -14.10
C PRO A 147 0.52 2.89 -15.36
N GLU A 148 0.55 4.22 -15.39
CA GLU A 148 0.99 5.02 -16.53
C GLU A 148 2.52 5.01 -16.62
N ASP A 149 3.07 4.51 -17.73
CA ASP A 149 4.52 4.31 -17.91
C ASP A 149 5.34 5.60 -17.75
N SER A 150 4.78 6.77 -18.09
CA SER A 150 5.46 8.07 -17.99
C SER A 150 5.73 8.53 -16.55
N ILE A 151 5.01 7.98 -15.59
CA ILE A 151 5.10 8.32 -14.15
C ILE A 151 5.29 7.10 -13.25
N HIS A 152 5.44 5.90 -13.84
CA HIS A 152 5.65 4.64 -13.12
C HIS A 152 6.83 4.73 -12.15
N ASP A 153 7.97 5.23 -12.61
CA ASP A 153 9.21 5.31 -11.82
C ASP A 153 9.32 6.57 -10.95
N ARG A 154 8.21 7.30 -10.81
CA ARG A 154 8.17 8.51 -9.99
C ARG A 154 7.61 8.20 -8.60
N PRO A 155 8.44 8.26 -7.54
CA PRO A 155 8.05 7.86 -6.19
C PRO A 155 6.85 8.62 -5.64
N GLU A 156 6.66 9.88 -6.03
CA GLU A 156 5.55 10.72 -5.59
C GLU A 156 4.16 10.22 -6.09
N TYR A 157 4.13 9.34 -7.09
CA TYR A 157 2.91 8.71 -7.60
C TYR A 157 2.70 7.28 -7.09
N ALA A 158 3.68 6.74 -6.36
CA ALA A 158 3.56 5.42 -5.76
C ALA A 158 2.75 5.45 -4.45
N ILE A 159 2.09 4.35 -4.14
CA ILE A 159 1.36 4.22 -2.87
C ILE A 159 2.36 3.91 -1.75
N ARG A 160 2.38 4.78 -0.75
CA ARG A 160 3.07 4.57 0.51
C ARG A 160 2.18 3.80 1.48
N LEU A 161 2.70 2.74 2.09
CA LEU A 161 2.02 2.04 3.17
C LEU A 161 2.01 2.87 4.46
N GLY A 162 0.99 2.66 5.28
CA GLY A 162 0.85 3.35 6.56
C GLY A 162 1.77 2.85 7.67
N ASN A 163 2.65 1.89 7.39
CA ASN A 163 3.62 1.38 8.33
C ASN A 163 4.73 2.39 8.58
N LYS A 164 5.23 2.42 9.81
CA LYS A 164 6.37 3.25 10.17
C LYS A 164 7.66 2.64 9.60
N ASP A 165 8.57 3.50 9.16
CA ASP A 165 9.93 3.17 8.74
C ASP A 165 10.06 2.15 7.59
N CYS A 166 9.02 1.99 6.75
CA CYS A 166 9.05 1.12 5.57
C CYS A 166 9.18 1.86 4.24
N TRP A 167 8.98 3.18 4.21
CA TRP A 167 8.97 3.96 2.98
C TRP A 167 10.35 4.46 2.58
N GLU A 168 10.76 4.16 1.36
CA GLU A 168 11.97 4.68 0.73
C GLU A 168 11.58 5.81 -0.27
N ALA A 169 11.92 7.04 0.08
CA ALA A 169 11.44 8.22 -0.66
C ALA A 169 12.06 8.37 -2.05
N GLU A 170 13.26 7.86 -2.26
CA GLU A 170 13.99 7.95 -3.53
C GLU A 170 13.39 7.04 -4.61
N THR A 171 12.79 5.92 -4.22
CA THR A 171 12.29 4.91 -5.16
C THR A 171 10.78 4.75 -5.12
N GLY A 172 10.13 5.14 -4.02
CA GLY A 172 8.72 4.86 -3.80
C GLY A 172 8.45 3.40 -3.36
N TYR A 173 9.48 2.69 -2.95
CA TYR A 173 9.37 1.31 -2.49
C TYR A 173 8.95 1.25 -1.02
N ASN A 174 8.20 0.23 -0.68
CA ASN A 174 7.86 -0.09 0.70
C ASN A 174 8.69 -1.30 1.13
N ASP A 175 9.65 -1.10 2.01
CA ASP A 175 10.51 -2.14 2.55
C ASP A 175 9.67 -3.14 3.36
N LEU A 176 9.76 -4.42 2.98
CA LEU A 176 9.10 -5.52 3.68
C LEU A 176 9.90 -6.02 4.88
N ASN A 177 11.11 -5.50 5.05
CA ASN A 177 12.07 -5.91 6.08
C ASN A 177 12.35 -7.43 6.02
N ILE A 178 12.46 -7.95 4.83
CA ILE A 178 12.72 -9.36 4.52
C ILE A 178 13.96 -9.46 3.62
N ASP A 179 14.84 -10.36 4.00
CA ASP A 179 16.02 -10.75 3.24
C ASP A 179 15.83 -12.14 2.65
N ILE A 180 16.24 -12.34 1.41
CA ILE A 180 16.35 -13.66 0.79
C ILE A 180 17.77 -13.88 0.30
N GLN A 181 18.19 -15.17 0.28
CA GLN A 181 19.49 -15.60 -0.24
C GLN A 181 19.32 -16.33 -1.57
N VAL A 182 20.04 -15.88 -2.59
CA VAL A 182 20.19 -16.56 -3.87
C VAL A 182 21.56 -17.21 -3.92
N SER A 183 21.61 -18.53 -4.03
CA SER A 183 22.85 -19.33 -4.06
C SER A 183 22.94 -20.10 -5.37
N ALA A 184 24.14 -20.47 -5.81
CA ALA A 184 24.30 -21.36 -6.95
C ALA A 184 23.55 -22.69 -6.71
N SER A 185 22.98 -23.26 -7.78
CA SER A 185 22.41 -24.60 -7.72
C SER A 185 23.52 -25.62 -7.38
N SER A 186 23.28 -26.48 -6.41
CA SER A 186 24.17 -27.57 -6.02
C SER A 186 24.24 -28.62 -7.13
#